data_ebbbc5942e76ed647b0e130508a36f1e
#
_entry.id   ebbbc5942e76ed647b0e130508a36f1e
#
_cell.length_a   1.000
_cell.length_b   1.000
_cell.length_c   1.000
_cell.angle_alpha   90.00
_cell.angle_beta   90.00
_cell.angle_gamma   90.00
#
_symmetry.space_group_name_H-M   'P 1'
#
loop_
_entity.id
_entity.type
_entity.pdbx_description
1 polymer ?
#
loop_
_entity_poly.entity_id
_entity_poly.type
_entity_poly.pdbx_seq_one_letter_code
_entity_poly.pdbx_strand_id
1 'polypeptide(L)'
;MWNRSENKINCIFIRHGCTVSNREHRYLGRTDEPLDEAGVFELKNALNNGVYKALEGNSLKEQIIITSPMRRCKQTAEIILPVSQHHKIHTVKVLAEMDFGEWELKSYNELSTDIRFRDSYQAWIDSGGTLAF
;
A
#
# COMPACT_ATOMS: atom_id res chain seq x y z
N MET A 1 0.80 38.14 -20.56
CA MET A 1 1.39 37.61 -19.31
C MET A 1 0.46 36.50 -18.82
N TRP A 2 0.89 35.25 -18.93
CA TRP A 2 0.14 34.12 -18.36
C TRP A 2 0.39 34.08 -16.87
N ASN A 3 -0.60 34.47 -16.08
CA ASN A 3 -0.53 34.36 -14.64
C ASN A 3 -0.72 32.86 -14.30
N ARG A 4 0.37 32.12 -14.11
CA ARG A 4 0.34 30.79 -13.52
C ARG A 4 -0.04 30.98 -12.05
N SER A 5 -1.34 30.94 -11.76
CA SER A 5 -1.77 30.56 -10.42
C SER A 5 -1.24 29.13 -10.23
N GLU A 6 -0.23 28.97 -9.40
CA GLU A 6 0.30 27.64 -9.03
C GLU A 6 -0.83 26.89 -8.32
N ASN A 7 -1.59 26.11 -9.07
CA ASN A 7 -2.52 25.15 -8.50
C ASN A 7 -1.70 24.08 -7.77
N LYS A 8 -1.46 24.30 -6.48
CA LYS A 8 -0.78 23.33 -5.63
C LYS A 8 -1.77 22.20 -5.35
N ILE A 9 -1.39 20.99 -5.73
CA ILE A 9 -2.10 19.75 -5.36
C ILE A 9 -1.40 19.18 -4.15
N ASN A 10 -2.11 19.02 -3.04
CA ASN A 10 -1.62 18.34 -1.86
C ASN A 10 -1.99 16.86 -1.96
N CYS A 11 -1.00 15.99 -1.90
CA CYS A 11 -1.19 14.53 -1.92
C CYS A 11 -0.83 13.94 -0.55
N ILE A 12 -1.70 13.09 -0.03
CA ILE A 12 -1.44 12.28 1.17
C ILE A 12 -1.33 10.83 0.72
N PHE A 13 -0.17 10.23 0.94
CA PHE A 13 0.08 8.82 0.65
C PHE A 13 -0.03 8.01 1.94
N ILE A 14 -0.86 6.97 1.91
CA ILE A 14 -1.09 6.10 3.06
C ILE A 14 -0.74 4.68 2.64
N ARG A 15 0.20 4.07 3.37
CA ARG A 15 0.51 2.66 3.21
C ARG A 15 -0.60 1.82 3.85
N HIS A 16 -0.94 0.70 3.22
CA HIS A 16 -1.88 -0.26 3.79
C HIS A 16 -1.41 -0.81 5.14
N GLY A 17 -2.35 -1.25 5.97
CA GLY A 17 -2.05 -1.95 7.22
C GLY A 17 -1.35 -3.30 7.02
N CYS A 18 -0.88 -3.91 8.09
CA CYS A 18 -0.16 -5.17 8.03
C CYS A 18 -1.04 -6.34 7.56
N THR A 19 -0.40 -7.25 6.84
CA THR A 19 -0.91 -8.56 6.45
C THR A 19 -0.04 -9.65 7.10
N VAL A 20 -0.46 -10.91 7.03
CA VAL A 20 0.35 -12.05 7.51
C VAL A 20 1.72 -12.07 6.83
N SER A 21 1.76 -11.94 5.51
CA SER A 21 3.02 -11.92 4.75
C SER A 21 3.95 -10.79 5.15
N ASN A 22 3.42 -9.60 5.49
CA ASN A 22 4.25 -8.50 5.98
C ASN A 22 4.91 -8.84 7.33
N ARG A 23 4.18 -9.48 8.25
CA ARG A 23 4.73 -9.91 9.55
C ARG A 23 5.78 -11.00 9.42
N GLU A 24 5.60 -11.88 8.44
CA GLU A 24 6.56 -12.94 8.13
C GLU A 24 7.72 -12.49 7.23
N HIS A 25 7.80 -11.19 6.91
CA HIS A 25 8.83 -10.61 6.03
C HIS A 25 8.88 -11.29 4.66
N ARG A 26 7.70 -11.58 4.08
CA ARG A 26 7.54 -12.16 2.75
C ARG A 26 7.26 -11.08 1.71
N TYR A 27 7.74 -11.29 0.50
CA TYR A 27 7.37 -10.46 -0.65
C TYR A 27 5.89 -10.65 -0.97
N LEU A 28 5.14 -9.57 -0.91
CA LEU A 28 3.70 -9.55 -1.18
C LEU A 28 3.40 -8.51 -2.26
N GLY A 29 3.28 -8.97 -3.48
CA GLY A 29 2.96 -8.14 -4.63
C GLY A 29 1.53 -8.33 -5.10
N ARG A 30 1.34 -9.10 -6.17
CA ARG A 30 0.02 -9.34 -6.80
C ARG A 30 -0.86 -10.32 -6.04
N THR A 31 -0.31 -11.09 -5.13
CA THR A 31 -1.12 -11.94 -4.23
C THR A 31 -2.07 -11.06 -3.42
N ASP A 32 -3.38 -11.32 -3.54
CA ASP A 32 -4.42 -10.46 -2.98
C ASP A 32 -4.80 -10.86 -1.55
N GLU A 33 -3.83 -10.69 -0.66
CA GLU A 33 -3.97 -10.99 0.76
C GLU A 33 -4.70 -9.86 1.49
N PRO A 34 -5.63 -10.16 2.42
CA PRO A 34 -6.27 -9.17 3.27
C PRO A 34 -5.34 -8.69 4.39
N LEU A 35 -5.76 -7.66 5.11
CA LEU A 35 -5.15 -7.31 6.39
C LEU A 35 -5.30 -8.47 7.37
N ASP A 36 -4.30 -8.68 8.24
CA ASP A 36 -4.45 -9.57 9.38
C ASP A 36 -5.23 -8.90 10.54
N GLU A 37 -5.66 -9.69 11.51
CA GLU A 37 -6.45 -9.18 12.64
C GLU A 37 -5.69 -8.10 13.43
N ALA A 38 -4.39 -8.29 13.62
CA ALA A 38 -3.55 -7.34 14.33
C ALA A 38 -3.38 -6.05 13.51
N GLY A 39 -3.23 -6.13 12.19
CA GLY A 39 -3.18 -4.97 11.29
C GLY A 39 -4.47 -4.15 11.31
N VAL A 40 -5.62 -4.82 11.34
CA VAL A 40 -6.92 -4.16 11.52
C VAL A 40 -6.98 -3.44 12.88
N PHE A 41 -6.54 -4.10 13.94
CA PHE A 41 -6.51 -3.51 15.27
C PHE A 41 -5.57 -2.30 15.36
N GLU A 42 -4.37 -2.40 14.80
CA GLU A 42 -3.38 -1.32 14.73
C GLU A 42 -3.92 -0.09 13.99
N LEU A 43 -4.59 -0.29 12.85
CA LEU A 43 -5.21 0.81 12.09
C LEU A 43 -6.31 1.50 12.90
N LYS A 44 -7.18 0.74 13.56
CA LYS A 44 -8.24 1.30 14.40
C LYS A 44 -7.68 2.08 15.58
N ASN A 45 -6.62 1.59 16.21
CA ASN A 45 -5.94 2.31 17.28
C ASN A 45 -5.28 3.60 16.77
N ALA A 46 -4.62 3.55 15.62
CA ALA A 46 -4.03 4.74 14.99
C ALA A 46 -5.10 5.79 14.67
N LEU A 47 -6.26 5.37 14.17
CA LEU A 47 -7.41 6.24 13.94
C LEU A 47 -7.89 6.89 15.23
N ASN A 48 -8.12 6.10 16.27
CA ASN A 48 -8.58 6.59 17.58
C ASN A 48 -7.58 7.56 18.23
N ASN A 49 -6.29 7.36 17.99
CA ASN A 49 -5.22 8.24 18.48
C ASN A 49 -4.98 9.47 17.58
N GLY A 50 -5.82 9.67 16.57
CA GLY A 50 -5.79 10.85 15.72
C GLY A 50 -4.64 10.89 14.72
N VAL A 51 -4.01 9.75 14.40
CA VAL A 51 -2.95 9.67 13.37
C VAL A 51 -3.47 10.17 12.02
N TYR A 52 -4.75 9.94 11.73
CA TYR A 52 -5.40 10.30 10.46
C TYR A 52 -6.23 11.59 10.52
N LYS A 53 -6.00 12.46 11.50
CA LYS A 53 -6.73 13.75 11.64
C LYS A 53 -6.70 14.61 10.38
N ALA A 54 -5.63 14.51 9.59
CA ALA A 54 -5.55 15.23 8.32
C ALA A 54 -6.62 14.79 7.29
N LEU A 55 -7.25 13.64 7.52
CA LEU A 55 -8.35 13.13 6.70
C LEU A 55 -9.73 13.56 7.22
N GLU A 56 -9.80 14.25 8.36
CA GLU A 56 -11.05 14.73 8.96
C GLU A 56 -11.38 16.14 8.48
N GLY A 57 -12.67 16.47 8.48
CA GLY A 57 -13.15 17.83 8.28
C GLY A 57 -13.69 18.15 6.89
N ASN A 58 -14.02 19.42 6.69
CA ASN A 58 -14.69 19.90 5.48
C ASN A 58 -13.85 19.78 4.20
N SER A 59 -12.54 19.66 4.34
CA SER A 59 -11.64 19.46 3.19
C SER A 59 -11.88 18.14 2.44
N LEU A 60 -12.49 17.13 3.11
CA LEU A 60 -12.85 15.86 2.46
C LEU A 60 -13.92 15.99 1.38
N LYS A 61 -14.69 17.07 1.34
CA LYS A 61 -15.74 17.29 0.32
C LYS A 61 -15.16 17.45 -1.08
N GLU A 62 -13.94 17.99 -1.18
CA GLU A 62 -13.25 18.29 -2.44
C GLU A 62 -12.11 17.31 -2.74
N GLN A 63 -11.90 16.32 -1.88
CA GLN A 63 -10.81 15.36 -2.06
C GLN A 63 -11.19 14.25 -3.04
N ILE A 64 -10.22 13.87 -3.87
CA ILE A 64 -10.27 12.66 -4.67
C ILE A 64 -9.57 11.57 -3.86
N ILE A 65 -10.30 10.50 -3.55
CA ILE A 65 -9.78 9.36 -2.80
C ILE A 65 -9.50 8.23 -3.78
N ILE A 66 -8.25 7.82 -3.83
CA ILE A 66 -7.79 6.79 -4.77
C ILE A 66 -7.20 5.63 -3.97
N THR A 67 -7.54 4.40 -4.36
CA THR A 67 -6.97 3.18 -3.77
C THR A 67 -6.48 2.21 -4.83
N SER A 68 -5.49 1.42 -4.46
CA SER A 68 -5.08 0.21 -5.19
C SER A 68 -6.23 -0.82 -5.24
N PRO A 69 -6.29 -1.69 -6.27
CA PRO A 69 -7.28 -2.76 -6.33
C PRO A 69 -7.09 -3.84 -5.25
N MET A 70 -5.93 -3.90 -4.59
CA MET A 70 -5.60 -4.93 -3.61
C MET A 70 -6.49 -4.86 -2.37
N ARG A 71 -6.93 -6.03 -1.85
CA ARG A 71 -7.83 -6.11 -0.67
C ARG A 71 -7.28 -5.36 0.53
N ARG A 72 -6.00 -5.53 0.85
CA ARG A 72 -5.33 -4.83 1.95
C ARG A 72 -5.44 -3.31 1.86
N CYS A 73 -5.36 -2.75 0.64
CA CYS A 73 -5.48 -1.30 0.42
C CYS A 73 -6.92 -0.82 0.57
N LYS A 74 -7.89 -1.57 0.02
CA LYS A 74 -9.32 -1.26 0.15
C LYS A 74 -9.75 -1.32 1.60
N GLN A 75 -9.41 -2.39 2.32
CA GLN A 75 -9.72 -2.53 3.74
C GLN A 75 -9.10 -1.39 4.58
N THR A 76 -7.86 -1.00 4.27
CA THR A 76 -7.23 0.15 4.93
C THR A 76 -8.05 1.42 4.72
N ALA A 77 -8.41 1.73 3.47
CA ALA A 77 -9.21 2.91 3.15
C ALA A 77 -10.57 2.89 3.87
N GLU A 78 -11.25 1.74 3.89
CA GLU A 78 -12.53 1.57 4.57
C GLU A 78 -12.44 1.75 6.10
N ILE A 79 -11.30 1.37 6.71
CA ILE A 79 -11.09 1.53 8.15
C ILE A 79 -10.81 2.98 8.54
N ILE A 80 -9.95 3.66 7.76
CA ILE A 80 -9.48 5.00 8.15
C ILE A 80 -10.41 6.14 7.68
N LEU A 81 -11.29 5.87 6.72
CA LEU A 81 -12.22 6.87 6.19
C LEU A 81 -13.61 6.72 6.83
N PRO A 82 -14.33 7.83 7.06
CA PRO A 82 -15.74 7.77 7.46
C PRO A 82 -16.58 7.01 6.43
N VAL A 83 -17.54 6.21 6.90
CA VAL A 83 -18.46 5.43 6.03
C VAL A 83 -19.13 6.31 4.96
N SER A 84 -19.46 7.57 5.31
CA SER A 84 -20.02 8.55 4.37
C SER A 84 -19.12 8.92 3.19
N GLN A 85 -17.84 8.54 3.24
CA GLN A 85 -16.86 8.79 2.18
C GLN A 85 -16.56 7.55 1.35
N HIS A 86 -17.00 6.36 1.73
CA HIS A 86 -16.68 5.11 1.04
C HIS A 86 -17.12 5.11 -0.43
N HIS A 87 -18.24 5.80 -0.74
CA HIS A 87 -18.73 5.94 -2.13
C HIS A 87 -17.81 6.80 -3.03
N LYS A 88 -16.86 7.54 -2.45
CA LYS A 88 -15.88 8.37 -3.17
C LYS A 88 -14.55 7.66 -3.43
N ILE A 89 -14.38 6.43 -2.95
CA ILE A 89 -13.15 5.67 -3.13
C ILE A 89 -13.09 5.16 -4.57
N HIS A 90 -12.14 5.67 -5.34
CA HIS A 90 -11.88 5.23 -6.71
C HIS A 90 -10.76 4.20 -6.74
N THR A 91 -11.09 2.99 -7.19
CA THR A 91 -10.08 1.93 -7.38
C THR A 91 -9.37 2.12 -8.72
N VAL A 92 -8.05 2.22 -8.70
CA VAL A 92 -7.22 2.45 -9.89
C VAL A 92 -6.27 1.26 -10.09
N LYS A 93 -6.45 0.54 -11.20
CA LYS A 93 -5.73 -0.71 -11.48
C LYS A 93 -4.21 -0.53 -11.58
N VAL A 94 -3.74 0.59 -12.12
CA VAL A 94 -2.30 0.87 -12.27
C VAL A 94 -1.57 1.00 -10.91
N LEU A 95 -2.32 1.21 -9.83
CA LEU A 95 -1.78 1.22 -8.47
C LEU A 95 -1.69 -0.17 -7.83
N ALA A 96 -1.92 -1.23 -8.58
CA ALA A 96 -1.62 -2.57 -8.09
C ALA A 96 -0.11 -2.69 -7.82
N GLU A 97 0.23 -3.47 -6.78
CA GLU A 97 1.61 -3.71 -6.40
C GLU A 97 2.39 -4.40 -7.54
N MET A 98 3.70 -4.33 -7.50
CA MET A 98 4.60 -5.06 -8.36
C MET A 98 4.27 -6.55 -8.33
N ASP A 99 4.38 -7.21 -9.48
CA ASP A 99 4.31 -8.66 -9.57
C ASP A 99 5.69 -9.24 -9.28
N PHE A 100 5.82 -9.98 -8.19
CA PHE A 100 7.07 -10.63 -7.81
C PHE A 100 7.23 -12.01 -8.45
N GLY A 101 6.28 -12.46 -9.28
CA GLY A 101 6.38 -13.73 -9.99
C GLY A 101 6.65 -14.90 -9.03
N GLU A 102 7.72 -15.66 -9.28
CA GLU A 102 8.10 -16.81 -8.44
C GLU A 102 8.57 -16.43 -7.03
N TRP A 103 8.82 -15.15 -6.77
CA TRP A 103 9.22 -14.67 -5.44
C TRP A 103 8.02 -14.33 -4.54
N GLU A 104 6.80 -14.31 -5.09
CA GLU A 104 5.59 -14.10 -4.30
C GLU A 104 5.56 -15.03 -3.09
N LEU A 105 5.26 -14.46 -1.92
CA LEU A 105 5.16 -15.12 -0.63
C LEU A 105 6.46 -15.77 -0.11
N LYS A 106 7.60 -15.55 -0.76
CA LYS A 106 8.90 -15.99 -0.26
C LYS A 106 9.51 -14.93 0.66
N SER A 107 10.15 -15.39 1.72
CA SER A 107 10.93 -14.54 2.62
C SER A 107 12.30 -14.19 2.02
N TYR A 108 12.94 -13.17 2.58
CA TYR A 108 14.32 -12.81 2.23
C TYR A 108 15.29 -13.98 2.40
N ASN A 109 15.11 -14.75 3.47
CA ASN A 109 15.95 -15.89 3.73
C ASN A 109 15.78 -16.99 2.68
N GLU A 110 14.54 -17.31 2.31
CA GLU A 110 14.26 -18.29 1.24
C GLU A 110 14.86 -17.86 -0.09
N LEU A 111 14.73 -16.57 -0.47
CA LEU A 111 15.28 -16.07 -1.74
C LEU A 111 16.81 -16.03 -1.74
N SER A 112 17.45 -15.67 -0.62
CA SER A 112 18.90 -15.55 -0.53
C SER A 112 19.64 -16.89 -0.38
N THR A 113 18.95 -17.95 0.04
CA THR A 113 19.55 -19.25 0.28
C THR A 113 19.21 -20.31 -0.76
N ASP A 114 18.05 -20.18 -1.44
CA ASP A 114 17.64 -21.10 -2.49
C ASP A 114 18.48 -20.89 -3.75
N ILE A 115 19.17 -21.93 -4.20
CA ILE A 115 20.05 -21.90 -5.38
C ILE A 115 19.34 -21.43 -6.67
N ARG A 116 18.02 -21.60 -6.76
CA ARG A 116 17.22 -21.17 -7.92
C ARG A 116 17.05 -19.65 -7.99
N PHE A 117 17.07 -18.98 -6.84
CA PHE A 117 16.73 -17.55 -6.74
C PHE A 117 17.90 -16.68 -6.28
N ARG A 118 18.83 -17.24 -5.53
CA ARG A 118 19.90 -16.52 -4.83
C ARG A 118 20.60 -15.48 -5.71
N ASP A 119 21.05 -15.88 -6.88
CA ASP A 119 21.87 -15.01 -7.74
C ASP A 119 21.04 -13.89 -8.37
N SER A 120 19.82 -14.19 -8.85
CA SER A 120 18.89 -13.18 -9.36
C SER A 120 18.38 -12.24 -8.28
N TYR A 121 18.11 -12.77 -7.09
CA TYR A 121 17.72 -11.99 -5.93
C TYR A 121 18.83 -11.02 -5.49
N GLN A 122 20.09 -11.48 -5.41
CA GLN A 122 21.22 -10.62 -5.07
C GLN A 122 21.40 -9.50 -6.12
N ALA A 123 21.32 -9.83 -7.41
CA ALA A 123 21.42 -8.83 -8.47
C ALA A 123 20.30 -7.78 -8.37
N TRP A 124 19.08 -8.20 -8.01
CA TRP A 124 17.96 -7.28 -7.79
C TRP A 124 18.20 -6.34 -6.60
N ILE A 125 18.70 -6.87 -5.48
CA ILE A 125 19.07 -6.06 -4.30
C ILE A 125 20.16 -5.05 -4.68
N ASP A 126 21.21 -5.48 -5.36
CA ASP A 126 22.36 -4.64 -5.75
C ASP A 126 21.93 -3.51 -6.72
N SER A 127 20.88 -3.75 -7.51
CA SER A 127 20.28 -2.73 -8.41
C SER A 127 19.39 -1.72 -7.67
N GLY A 128 19.17 -1.88 -6.38
CA GLY A 128 18.17 -1.09 -5.63
C GLY A 128 16.73 -1.41 -6.03
N GLY A 129 16.46 -2.63 -6.48
CA GLY A 129 15.11 -3.08 -6.87
C GLY A 129 14.65 -2.60 -8.25
N THR A 130 15.57 -2.22 -9.13
CA THR A 130 15.24 -1.66 -10.46
C THR A 130 15.32 -2.66 -11.61
N LEU A 131 15.95 -3.83 -11.42
CA LEU A 131 15.97 -4.87 -12.43
C LEU A 131 14.58 -5.50 -12.58
N ALA A 132 14.19 -5.82 -13.81
CA ALA A 132 13.03 -6.65 -14.09
C ALA A 132 13.30 -8.10 -13.67
N PHE A 133 12.25 -8.80 -13.24
CA PHE A 133 12.29 -10.24 -12.94
C PHE A 133 12.22 -11.05 -14.22
#